data_2e737281bf2c3c9b4fd47dbeb0cdc1a1
#
_entry.id   2e737281bf2c3c9b4fd47dbeb0cdc1a1
#
_cell.length_a   1.000
_cell.length_b   1.000
_cell.length_c   1.000
_cell.angle_alpha   90.00
_cell.angle_beta   90.00
_cell.angle_gamma   90.00
#
_symmetry.space_group_name_H-M   'P 1'
#
loop_
_entity.id
_entity.type
_entity.pdbx_description
1 polymer ?
#
loop_
_entity_poly.entity_id
_entity_poly.type
_entity_poly.pdbx_seq_one_letter_code
_entity_poly.pdbx_strand_id
1 'polypeptide(L)'
;MIPEQSDEAAINRLIEKGCDLIFLTSSAMNMAGLKAAIAHPSVKILDCSLNISHKYIRSYYARMFEAKFITGIIAGSMADDDNVGYIADNPVYGACANINAFALGVKFVNPRAKVYLEWNSIKDNDSEGNLAKKNISIISDQDMITPGKSKRKFGLYKASDSDKHLAMPVWHWGVFYEKLIQSIMSGSWSKDEDGDNVKALNYWWGMSAGVVDLIYSESLPSATKRLVKLFETELKEARFRVFEGELKDQQGNVRVEEGVLIDPEDIITMDWLLDNVVGRLPQYGELTDNAKLKMALQGVVKEEE
;
A
#
# COMPACT_ATOMS: atom_id res chain seq x y z
N MET A 1 18.39 -7.18 -12.34
CA MET A 1 18.66 -5.72 -12.40
C MET A 1 19.72 -5.56 -13.46
N ILE A 2 19.46 -4.74 -14.46
CA ILE A 2 20.49 -4.32 -15.44
C ILE A 2 21.17 -3.10 -14.78
N PRO A 3 22.39 -3.24 -14.26
CA PRO A 3 23.08 -2.10 -13.70
C PRO A 3 23.54 -1.20 -14.85
N GLU A 4 23.45 0.10 -14.69
CA GLU A 4 24.10 1.14 -15.50
C GLU A 4 23.44 1.60 -16.81
N GLN A 5 22.20 1.21 -17.10
CA GLN A 5 21.47 1.90 -18.16
C GLN A 5 20.44 2.82 -17.52
N SER A 6 20.34 4.05 -18.04
CA SER A 6 19.27 4.94 -17.66
C SER A 6 17.94 4.24 -17.99
N ASP A 7 16.92 4.42 -17.16
CA ASP A 7 15.58 3.87 -17.37
C ASP A 7 15.06 4.23 -18.78
N GLU A 8 15.38 5.42 -19.27
CA GLU A 8 15.04 5.91 -20.61
C GLU A 8 15.66 5.03 -21.72
N ALA A 9 16.94 4.66 -21.59
CA ALA A 9 17.59 3.77 -22.54
C ALA A 9 17.01 2.35 -22.52
N ALA A 10 16.59 1.87 -21.36
CA ALA A 10 15.95 0.57 -21.23
C ALA A 10 14.56 0.55 -21.90
N ILE A 11 13.75 1.59 -21.70
CA ILE A 11 12.43 1.73 -22.34
C ILE A 11 12.57 1.84 -23.86
N ASN A 12 13.45 2.72 -24.36
CA ASN A 12 13.68 2.90 -25.79
C ASN A 12 14.10 1.60 -26.48
N ARG A 13 14.95 0.80 -25.83
CA ARG A 13 15.35 -0.51 -26.38
C ARG A 13 14.20 -1.49 -26.49
N LEU A 14 13.22 -1.46 -25.58
CA LEU A 14 12.01 -2.28 -25.68
C LEU A 14 11.16 -1.82 -26.87
N ILE A 15 11.02 -0.51 -27.06
CA ILE A 15 10.30 0.07 -28.20
C ILE A 15 10.97 -0.31 -29.52
N GLU A 16 12.30 -0.19 -29.62
CA GLU A 16 13.09 -0.61 -30.83
C GLU A 16 12.94 -2.10 -31.12
N LYS A 17 12.70 -2.93 -30.10
CA LYS A 17 12.40 -4.36 -30.26
C LYS A 17 10.96 -4.65 -30.70
N GLY A 18 10.13 -3.63 -30.87
CA GLY A 18 8.74 -3.77 -31.29
C GLY A 18 7.77 -4.09 -30.16
N CYS A 19 8.12 -3.79 -28.91
CA CYS A 19 7.17 -3.88 -27.80
C CYS A 19 6.15 -2.74 -27.90
N ASP A 20 4.88 -3.08 -27.92
CA ASP A 20 3.74 -2.15 -27.97
C ASP A 20 3.02 -2.00 -26.62
N LEU A 21 3.46 -2.77 -25.61
CA LEU A 21 2.97 -2.70 -24.21
C LEU A 21 4.16 -2.83 -23.25
N ILE A 22 4.36 -1.83 -22.39
CA ILE A 22 5.48 -1.75 -21.45
C ILE A 22 4.96 -1.48 -20.05
N PHE A 23 5.36 -2.31 -19.09
CA PHE A 23 5.10 -2.12 -17.66
C PHE A 23 6.35 -1.58 -16.97
N LEU A 24 6.20 -0.41 -16.36
CA LEU A 24 7.19 0.14 -15.43
C LEU A 24 6.86 -0.40 -14.05
N THR A 25 7.83 -0.99 -13.38
CA THR A 25 7.63 -1.67 -12.08
C THR A 25 8.07 -0.85 -10.88
N SER A 26 8.43 0.41 -11.10
CA SER A 26 8.88 1.34 -10.06
C SER A 26 8.50 2.76 -10.44
N SER A 27 8.00 3.52 -9.46
CA SER A 27 7.72 4.95 -9.59
C SER A 27 8.94 5.78 -10.00
N ALA A 28 10.16 5.30 -9.76
CA ALA A 28 11.39 5.93 -10.24
C ALA A 28 11.49 6.03 -11.78
N MET A 29 10.77 5.15 -12.49
CA MET A 29 10.76 5.11 -13.96
C MET A 29 9.70 6.03 -14.58
N ASN A 30 8.85 6.66 -13.78
CA ASN A 30 7.69 7.43 -14.25
C ASN A 30 8.06 8.50 -15.28
N MET A 31 9.04 9.36 -14.97
CA MET A 31 9.45 10.44 -15.88
C MET A 31 10.04 9.94 -17.19
N ALA A 32 10.82 8.85 -17.16
CA ALA A 32 11.34 8.21 -18.35
C ALA A 32 10.21 7.59 -19.18
N GLY A 33 9.25 6.93 -18.53
CA GLY A 33 8.06 6.38 -19.14
C GLY A 33 7.18 7.43 -19.80
N LEU A 34 6.95 8.56 -19.12
CA LEU A 34 6.16 9.66 -19.66
C LEU A 34 6.79 10.26 -20.92
N LYS A 35 8.11 10.50 -20.91
CA LYS A 35 8.84 10.97 -22.11
C LYS A 35 8.69 10.00 -23.27
N ALA A 36 8.87 8.70 -23.00
CA ALA A 36 8.73 7.66 -24.02
C ALA A 36 7.29 7.57 -24.56
N ALA A 37 6.28 7.66 -23.68
CA ALA A 37 4.87 7.64 -24.07
C ALA A 37 4.48 8.83 -24.97
N ILE A 38 5.02 10.01 -24.71
CA ILE A 38 4.82 11.20 -25.53
C ILE A 38 5.51 11.05 -26.90
N ALA A 39 6.73 10.50 -26.92
CA ALA A 39 7.49 10.30 -28.15
C ALA A 39 6.93 9.15 -29.03
N HIS A 40 6.29 8.15 -28.40
CA HIS A 40 5.77 6.95 -29.04
C HIS A 40 4.30 6.68 -28.66
N PRO A 41 3.34 7.50 -29.14
CA PRO A 41 1.93 7.42 -28.71
C PRO A 41 1.23 6.09 -29.01
N SER A 42 1.76 5.30 -29.96
CA SER A 42 1.25 3.96 -30.28
C SER A 42 1.63 2.90 -29.25
N VAL A 43 2.64 3.16 -28.42
CA VAL A 43 3.12 2.24 -27.38
C VAL A 43 2.34 2.52 -26.09
N LYS A 44 1.75 1.48 -25.52
CA LYS A 44 1.01 1.56 -24.25
C LYS A 44 2.00 1.40 -23.10
N ILE A 45 2.16 2.44 -22.31
CA ILE A 45 3.06 2.44 -21.15
C ILE A 45 2.23 2.57 -19.87
N LEU A 46 2.48 1.69 -18.91
CA LEU A 46 1.83 1.67 -17.60
C LEU A 46 2.88 1.79 -16.50
N ASP A 47 2.61 2.65 -15.54
CA ASP A 47 3.49 2.92 -14.38
C ASP A 47 2.92 2.34 -13.09
N CYS A 48 3.74 1.59 -12.36
CA CYS A 48 3.40 1.08 -11.03
C CYS A 48 3.58 2.19 -9.99
N SER A 49 2.58 3.04 -9.90
CA SER A 49 2.62 4.22 -9.03
C SER A 49 1.21 4.61 -8.59
N LEU A 50 1.11 5.20 -7.42
CA LEU A 50 -0.09 5.93 -6.96
C LEU A 50 -0.06 7.39 -7.40
N ASN A 51 0.97 7.81 -8.13
CA ASN A 51 1.16 9.16 -8.60
C ASN A 51 0.59 9.33 -10.01
N ILE A 52 0.04 10.49 -10.26
CA ILE A 52 -0.25 11.20 -11.50
C ILE A 52 -0.70 10.32 -12.67
N SER A 53 -1.94 10.48 -13.02
CA SER A 53 -2.39 10.12 -14.35
C SER A 53 -1.95 11.19 -15.37
N HIS A 54 -1.54 10.72 -16.52
CA HIS A 54 -1.29 11.56 -17.69
C HIS A 54 -1.97 10.90 -18.88
N LYS A 55 -2.47 11.70 -19.85
CA LYS A 55 -3.18 11.13 -21.00
C LYS A 55 -2.37 10.11 -21.82
N TYR A 56 -1.03 10.13 -21.71
CA TYR A 56 -0.14 9.22 -22.44
C TYR A 56 0.36 8.02 -21.64
N ILE A 57 0.28 8.06 -20.29
CA ILE A 57 0.73 6.97 -19.42
C ILE A 57 -0.38 6.64 -18.43
N ARG A 58 -0.63 5.35 -18.19
CA ARG A 58 -1.61 4.90 -17.21
C ARG A 58 -0.93 4.38 -15.98
N SER A 59 -1.48 4.70 -14.83
CA SER A 59 -1.01 4.19 -13.56
C SER A 59 -1.79 2.96 -13.13
N TYR A 60 -1.09 2.04 -12.46
CA TYR A 60 -1.68 0.86 -11.86
C TYR A 60 -1.08 0.60 -10.48
N TYR A 61 -1.92 0.15 -9.55
CA TYR A 61 -1.48 -0.26 -8.21
C TYR A 61 -2.51 -1.20 -7.58
N ALA A 62 -2.13 -1.79 -6.42
CA ALA A 62 -3.00 -2.70 -5.70
C ALA A 62 -3.55 -2.07 -4.42
N ARG A 63 -4.81 -2.40 -4.07
CA ARG A 63 -5.47 -1.96 -2.83
C ARG A 63 -5.00 -2.77 -1.63
N MET A 64 -3.76 -2.57 -1.23
CA MET A 64 -3.12 -3.30 -0.14
C MET A 64 -3.81 -3.10 1.21
N PHE A 65 -4.45 -1.96 1.42
CA PHE A 65 -5.18 -1.65 2.64
C PHE A 65 -6.26 -2.70 2.98
N GLU A 66 -6.82 -3.40 1.99
CA GLU A 66 -7.79 -4.49 2.23
C GLU A 66 -7.14 -5.65 3.02
N ALA A 67 -5.95 -6.08 2.63
CA ALA A 67 -5.19 -7.10 3.36
C ALA A 67 -4.66 -6.57 4.70
N LYS A 68 -4.32 -5.28 4.79
CA LYS A 68 -3.92 -4.64 6.05
C LYS A 68 -5.03 -4.64 7.09
N PHE A 69 -6.29 -4.45 6.68
CA PHE A 69 -7.43 -4.58 7.57
C PHE A 69 -7.50 -5.97 8.20
N ILE A 70 -7.40 -7.04 7.39
CA ILE A 70 -7.43 -8.42 7.91
C ILE A 70 -6.19 -8.69 8.79
N THR A 71 -5.03 -8.16 8.41
CA THR A 71 -3.81 -8.25 9.24
C THR A 71 -4.04 -7.60 10.61
N GLY A 72 -4.74 -6.46 10.64
CA GLY A 72 -5.15 -5.79 11.87
C GLY A 72 -6.10 -6.63 12.74
N ILE A 73 -7.06 -7.35 12.14
CA ILE A 73 -7.92 -8.30 12.85
C ILE A 73 -7.07 -9.38 13.53
N ILE A 74 -6.09 -9.96 12.83
CA ILE A 74 -5.18 -10.96 13.41
C ILE A 74 -4.40 -10.34 14.56
N ALA A 75 -3.82 -9.15 14.36
CA ALA A 75 -3.02 -8.46 15.36
C ALA A 75 -3.80 -8.19 16.64
N GLY A 76 -4.99 -7.59 16.51
CA GLY A 76 -5.84 -7.29 17.67
C GLY A 76 -6.39 -8.53 18.38
N SER A 77 -6.56 -9.65 17.65
CA SER A 77 -6.97 -10.93 18.23
C SER A 77 -5.83 -11.67 18.96
N MET A 78 -4.57 -11.34 18.62
CA MET A 78 -3.37 -12.05 19.12
C MET A 78 -2.58 -11.24 20.14
N ALA A 79 -2.92 -9.96 20.34
CA ALA A 79 -2.26 -9.11 21.32
C ALA A 79 -2.62 -9.56 22.73
N ASP A 80 -1.61 -9.74 23.58
CA ASP A 80 -1.78 -10.15 24.98
C ASP A 80 -2.25 -8.98 25.86
N ASP A 81 -2.00 -7.75 25.40
CA ASP A 81 -2.43 -6.48 25.98
C ASP A 81 -3.14 -5.64 24.91
N ASP A 82 -3.77 -4.54 25.32
CA ASP A 82 -4.49 -3.67 24.38
C ASP A 82 -3.54 -2.81 23.50
N ASN A 83 -2.32 -3.32 23.17
CA ASN A 83 -1.31 -2.59 22.43
C ASN A 83 -0.74 -3.42 21.25
N VAL A 84 -0.68 -2.80 20.08
CA VAL A 84 -0.14 -3.39 18.86
C VAL A 84 0.85 -2.42 18.23
N GLY A 85 1.94 -2.90 17.65
CA GLY A 85 2.93 -2.10 16.94
C GLY A 85 2.69 -2.09 15.43
N TYR A 86 2.95 -0.95 14.82
CA TYR A 86 3.02 -0.81 13.38
C TYR A 86 4.28 -0.03 12.99
N ILE A 87 5.12 -0.63 12.17
CA ILE A 87 6.32 0.00 11.65
C ILE A 87 6.08 0.34 10.17
N ALA A 88 5.98 1.63 9.88
CA ALA A 88 5.81 2.13 8.52
C ALA A 88 7.16 2.48 7.88
N ASP A 89 7.26 2.34 6.56
CA ASP A 89 8.50 2.66 5.83
C ASP A 89 8.58 4.14 5.48
N ASN A 90 7.81 4.60 4.48
CA ASN A 90 7.90 5.97 3.99
C ASN A 90 6.50 6.60 3.97
N PRO A 91 6.39 7.90 4.27
CA PRO A 91 5.12 8.62 4.25
C PRO A 91 4.75 9.02 2.81
N VAL A 92 4.49 8.02 1.98
CA VAL A 92 4.09 8.16 0.58
C VAL A 92 2.59 7.95 0.43
N TYR A 93 2.03 8.22 -0.74
CA TYR A 93 0.63 7.97 -1.03
C TYR A 93 0.23 6.53 -0.68
N GLY A 94 -0.95 6.38 -0.07
CA GLY A 94 -1.47 5.11 0.42
C GLY A 94 -0.90 4.63 1.75
N ALA A 95 0.15 5.24 2.30
CA ALA A 95 0.73 4.85 3.59
C ALA A 95 -0.27 5.01 4.73
N CYS A 96 -0.94 6.18 4.83
CA CYS A 96 -1.97 6.41 5.85
C CYS A 96 -3.16 5.46 5.69
N ALA A 97 -3.59 5.18 4.47
CA ALA A 97 -4.66 4.23 4.22
C ALA A 97 -4.30 2.82 4.74
N ASN A 98 -3.07 2.36 4.52
CA ASN A 98 -2.60 1.07 5.05
C ASN A 98 -2.56 1.04 6.59
N ILE A 99 -2.04 2.11 7.22
CA ILE A 99 -1.99 2.24 8.67
C ILE A 99 -3.40 2.27 9.26
N ASN A 100 -4.28 3.09 8.70
CA ASN A 100 -5.66 3.25 9.17
C ASN A 100 -6.48 1.97 8.95
N ALA A 101 -6.33 1.29 7.83
CA ALA A 101 -6.98 0.00 7.60
C ALA A 101 -6.55 -1.06 8.62
N PHE A 102 -5.27 -1.14 8.92
CA PHE A 102 -4.75 -2.00 9.98
C PHE A 102 -5.34 -1.61 11.34
N ALA A 103 -5.35 -0.33 11.67
CA ALA A 103 -5.90 0.17 12.94
C ALA A 103 -7.41 -0.09 13.07
N LEU A 104 -8.18 0.00 11.97
CA LEU A 104 -9.59 -0.40 11.93
C LEU A 104 -9.76 -1.89 12.20
N GLY A 105 -8.93 -2.74 11.60
CA GLY A 105 -8.95 -4.17 11.86
C GLY A 105 -8.66 -4.52 13.31
N VAL A 106 -7.68 -3.86 13.93
CA VAL A 106 -7.38 -3.98 15.36
C VAL A 106 -8.58 -3.55 16.20
N LYS A 107 -9.12 -2.36 15.94
CA LYS A 107 -10.27 -1.76 16.68
C LYS A 107 -11.54 -2.61 16.55
N PHE A 108 -11.72 -3.27 15.39
CA PHE A 108 -12.88 -4.13 15.13
C PHE A 108 -12.97 -5.31 16.12
N VAL A 109 -11.86 -5.93 16.46
CA VAL A 109 -11.83 -7.08 17.39
C VAL A 109 -11.51 -6.68 18.82
N ASN A 110 -10.82 -5.56 19.02
CA ASN A 110 -10.51 -5.01 20.33
C ASN A 110 -10.68 -3.46 20.31
N PRO A 111 -11.86 -2.96 20.65
CA PRO A 111 -12.15 -1.52 20.60
C PRO A 111 -11.29 -0.65 21.55
N ARG A 112 -10.63 -1.25 22.55
CA ARG A 112 -9.73 -0.53 23.47
C ARG A 112 -8.31 -0.46 22.95
N ALA A 113 -7.97 -1.32 21.99
CA ALA A 113 -6.60 -1.47 21.52
C ALA A 113 -6.07 -0.21 20.82
N LYS A 114 -4.80 0.09 21.08
CA LYS A 114 -4.05 1.17 20.47
C LYS A 114 -2.98 0.61 19.52
N VAL A 115 -2.80 1.28 18.40
CA VAL A 115 -1.77 0.97 17.41
C VAL A 115 -0.63 1.97 17.56
N TYR A 116 0.51 1.53 18.05
CA TYR A 116 1.72 2.34 18.20
C TYR A 116 2.49 2.38 16.91
N LEU A 117 2.51 3.56 16.28
CA LEU A 117 3.13 3.80 14.99
C LEU A 117 4.56 4.29 15.15
N GLU A 118 5.48 3.62 14.46
CA GLU A 118 6.87 4.03 14.29
C GLU A 118 7.21 4.11 12.80
N TRP A 119 8.23 4.93 12.45
CA TRP A 119 8.63 5.15 11.06
C TRP A 119 10.12 4.85 10.86
N ASN A 120 10.43 3.90 9.98
CA ASN A 120 11.81 3.58 9.61
C ASN A 120 12.47 4.67 8.75
N SER A 121 11.68 5.54 8.18
CA SER A 121 12.15 6.67 7.36
C SER A 121 12.67 7.87 8.16
N ILE A 122 12.45 7.91 9.46
CA ILE A 122 12.99 8.97 10.33
C ILE A 122 14.47 8.69 10.61
N LYS A 123 15.30 9.73 10.50
CA LYS A 123 16.74 9.65 10.79
C LYS A 123 16.99 9.15 12.21
N ASP A 124 17.92 8.24 12.38
CA ASP A 124 18.38 7.72 13.67
C ASP A 124 17.26 7.11 14.54
N ASN A 125 16.11 6.74 13.95
CA ASN A 125 15.01 6.10 14.67
C ASN A 125 15.21 4.58 14.80
N ASP A 126 15.16 4.08 16.03
CA ASP A 126 15.10 2.65 16.35
C ASP A 126 13.65 2.21 16.57
N SER A 127 12.93 2.01 15.49
CA SER A 127 11.50 1.66 15.53
C SER A 127 11.23 0.40 16.36
N GLU A 128 12.02 -0.67 16.20
CA GLU A 128 11.84 -1.90 16.98
C GLU A 128 12.14 -1.68 18.46
N GLY A 129 13.24 -1.00 18.79
CA GLY A 129 13.61 -0.68 20.17
C GLY A 129 12.59 0.23 20.86
N ASN A 130 11.99 1.16 20.14
CA ASN A 130 10.95 2.02 20.68
C ASN A 130 9.65 1.23 21.00
N LEU A 131 9.26 0.29 20.16
CA LEU A 131 8.12 -0.60 20.42
C LEU A 131 8.43 -1.58 21.56
N ALA A 132 9.66 -2.11 21.63
CA ALA A 132 10.09 -3.00 22.69
C ALA A 132 10.02 -2.33 24.09
N LYS A 133 10.41 -1.04 24.19
CA LYS A 133 10.27 -0.26 25.44
C LYS A 133 8.83 -0.11 25.92
N LYS A 134 7.85 -0.29 25.04
CA LYS A 134 6.41 -0.24 25.33
C LYS A 134 5.82 -1.64 25.60
N ASN A 135 6.66 -2.68 25.67
CA ASN A 135 6.28 -4.10 25.85
C ASN A 135 5.26 -4.61 24.82
N ILE A 136 5.35 -4.11 23.58
CA ILE A 136 4.43 -4.51 22.53
C ILE A 136 4.79 -5.93 22.04
N SER A 137 3.82 -6.83 22.09
CA SER A 137 3.98 -8.24 21.78
C SER A 137 3.76 -8.59 20.31
N ILE A 138 2.94 -7.82 19.60
CA ILE A 138 2.56 -8.05 18.19
C ILE A 138 2.95 -6.83 17.37
N ILE A 139 3.71 -7.05 16.30
CA ILE A 139 4.23 -5.98 15.44
C ILE A 139 3.91 -6.29 13.97
N SER A 140 3.35 -5.33 13.26
CA SER A 140 3.28 -5.31 11.79
C SER A 140 4.43 -4.46 11.25
N ASP A 141 5.27 -5.03 10.41
CA ASP A 141 6.37 -4.35 9.72
C ASP A 141 6.12 -4.38 8.19
N GLN A 142 7.14 -4.20 7.39
CA GLN A 142 7.05 -4.23 5.93
C GLN A 142 6.41 -5.53 5.41
N ASP A 143 5.73 -5.45 4.28
CA ASP A 143 5.00 -6.60 3.72
C ASP A 143 5.86 -7.46 2.80
N MET A 144 7.01 -6.97 2.38
CA MET A 144 7.92 -7.67 1.50
C MET A 144 9.37 -7.34 1.85
N ILE A 145 10.22 -8.35 1.85
CA ILE A 145 11.67 -8.17 1.96
C ILE A 145 12.34 -8.31 0.60
N THR A 146 13.37 -7.50 0.37
CA THR A 146 14.24 -7.70 -0.80
C THR A 146 15.14 -8.91 -0.55
N PRO A 147 15.06 -9.97 -1.35
CA PRO A 147 15.87 -11.17 -1.13
C PRO A 147 17.37 -10.84 -1.03
N GLY A 148 18.01 -11.39 -0.01
CA GLY A 148 19.46 -11.30 0.19
C GLY A 148 20.00 -9.94 0.70
N LYS A 149 19.14 -8.94 0.94
CA LYS A 149 19.60 -7.59 1.36
C LYS A 149 19.09 -7.11 2.71
N SER A 150 18.07 -7.72 3.25
CA SER A 150 17.48 -7.25 4.51
C SER A 150 17.51 -8.34 5.57
N LYS A 151 17.96 -7.96 6.77
CA LYS A 151 17.78 -8.75 8.00
C LYS A 151 16.52 -8.32 8.76
N ARG A 152 15.76 -7.37 8.22
CA ARG A 152 14.52 -6.91 8.83
C ARG A 152 13.47 -7.99 8.82
N LYS A 153 12.70 -8.00 9.87
CA LYS A 153 11.47 -8.76 10.00
C LYS A 153 10.42 -8.21 9.01
N PHE A 154 9.43 -9.00 8.67
CA PHE A 154 8.39 -8.62 7.71
C PHE A 154 7.03 -9.20 8.09
N GLY A 155 5.97 -8.62 7.54
CA GLY A 155 4.61 -9.00 7.83
C GLY A 155 4.22 -8.76 9.29
N LEU A 156 3.30 -9.56 9.80
CA LEU A 156 2.86 -9.57 11.19
C LEU A 156 3.58 -10.67 11.95
N TYR A 157 4.22 -10.34 13.07
CA TYR A 157 4.99 -11.31 13.87
C TYR A 157 4.89 -11.03 15.37
N LYS A 158 5.29 -12.02 16.18
CA LYS A 158 5.45 -11.87 17.61
C LYS A 158 6.84 -11.29 17.93
N ALA A 159 6.88 -10.21 18.72
CA ALA A 159 8.14 -9.56 19.10
C ALA A 159 9.09 -10.48 19.88
N SER A 160 8.54 -11.40 20.70
CA SER A 160 9.31 -12.39 21.48
C SER A 160 9.89 -13.53 20.65
N ASP A 161 9.36 -13.75 19.44
CA ASP A 161 9.79 -14.83 18.53
C ASP A 161 9.53 -14.36 17.10
N SER A 162 10.46 -13.57 16.59
CA SER A 162 10.33 -12.91 15.28
C SER A 162 10.36 -13.88 14.09
N ASP A 163 10.75 -15.13 14.31
CA ASP A 163 10.67 -16.16 13.28
C ASP A 163 9.25 -16.73 13.16
N LYS A 164 8.37 -16.44 14.12
CA LYS A 164 6.96 -16.80 14.06
C LYS A 164 6.13 -15.71 13.42
N HIS A 165 6.08 -15.73 12.10
CA HIS A 165 5.17 -14.91 11.33
C HIS A 165 3.73 -15.37 11.55
N LEU A 166 2.83 -14.41 11.77
CA LEU A 166 1.39 -14.62 11.95
C LEU A 166 0.63 -14.42 10.66
N ALA A 167 1.00 -13.39 9.88
CA ALA A 167 0.40 -13.09 8.59
C ALA A 167 1.32 -12.24 7.72
N MET A 168 1.10 -12.30 6.42
CA MET A 168 1.78 -11.46 5.44
C MET A 168 0.86 -11.16 4.27
N PRO A 169 0.54 -9.90 4.02
CA PRO A 169 -0.09 -9.47 2.78
C PRO A 169 0.78 -9.80 1.56
N VAL A 170 0.15 -10.20 0.47
CA VAL A 170 0.85 -10.58 -0.76
C VAL A 170 0.22 -9.97 -1.99
N TRP A 171 1.07 -9.64 -2.99
CA TRP A 171 0.64 -9.20 -4.31
C TRP A 171 0.73 -10.35 -5.30
N HIS A 172 -0.35 -10.58 -6.02
CA HIS A 172 -0.38 -11.51 -7.14
C HIS A 172 -0.18 -10.76 -8.46
N TRP A 173 1.03 -10.20 -8.66
CA TRP A 173 1.35 -9.41 -9.85
C TRP A 173 1.12 -10.16 -11.16
N GLY A 174 1.32 -11.49 -11.18
CA GLY A 174 1.01 -12.31 -12.35
C GLY A 174 -0.47 -12.22 -12.73
N VAL A 175 -1.37 -12.36 -11.76
CA VAL A 175 -2.83 -12.21 -11.96
C VAL A 175 -3.17 -10.78 -12.40
N PHE A 176 -2.50 -9.78 -11.81
CA PHE A 176 -2.69 -8.38 -12.17
C PHE A 176 -2.37 -8.14 -13.65
N TYR A 177 -1.17 -8.53 -14.09
CA TYR A 177 -0.72 -8.34 -15.48
C TYR A 177 -1.57 -9.13 -16.47
N GLU A 178 -1.94 -10.36 -16.15
CA GLU A 178 -2.84 -11.15 -17.01
C GLU A 178 -4.17 -10.44 -17.25
N LYS A 179 -4.86 -10.01 -16.18
CA LYS A 179 -6.13 -9.28 -16.28
C LYS A 179 -5.98 -7.96 -17.03
N LEU A 180 -4.88 -7.25 -16.81
CA LEU A 180 -4.62 -5.98 -17.46
C LEU A 180 -4.38 -6.16 -18.97
N ILE A 181 -3.58 -7.15 -19.35
CA ILE A 181 -3.37 -7.50 -20.77
C ILE A 181 -4.70 -7.90 -21.43
N GLN A 182 -5.49 -8.75 -20.78
CA GLN A 182 -6.82 -9.14 -21.28
C GLN A 182 -7.74 -7.92 -21.48
N SER A 183 -7.74 -6.99 -20.51
CA SER A 183 -8.50 -5.74 -20.59
C SER A 183 -8.05 -4.89 -21.79
N ILE A 184 -6.76 -4.74 -22.01
CA ILE A 184 -6.19 -4.01 -23.15
C ILE A 184 -6.59 -4.69 -24.47
N MET A 185 -6.44 -6.01 -24.56
CA MET A 185 -6.76 -6.78 -25.78
C MET A 185 -8.26 -6.75 -26.11
N SER A 186 -9.14 -6.63 -25.11
CA SER A 186 -10.59 -6.48 -25.29
C SER A 186 -11.02 -5.09 -25.74
N GLY A 187 -10.08 -4.15 -25.93
CA GLY A 187 -10.34 -2.79 -26.42
C GLY A 187 -10.73 -1.80 -25.34
N SER A 188 -10.56 -2.12 -24.06
CA SER A 188 -10.84 -1.19 -22.95
C SER A 188 -9.89 0.03 -22.96
N TRP A 189 -8.70 -0.13 -23.52
CA TRP A 189 -7.74 0.98 -23.64
C TRP A 189 -8.29 2.13 -24.48
N SER A 190 -8.88 1.85 -25.64
CA SER A 190 -9.43 2.88 -26.53
C SER A 190 -10.72 3.53 -26.04
N LYS A 191 -11.50 2.83 -25.21
CA LYS A 191 -12.75 3.39 -24.67
C LYS A 191 -12.52 4.48 -23.63
N ASP A 192 -11.36 4.51 -23.00
CA ASP A 192 -11.00 5.52 -22.01
C ASP A 192 -10.29 6.74 -22.63
N GLU A 193 -9.99 6.72 -23.95
CA GLU A 193 -9.31 7.83 -24.64
C GLU A 193 -10.26 9.00 -24.94
N ASP A 194 -11.58 8.76 -24.97
CA ASP A 194 -12.61 9.77 -25.32
C ASP A 194 -13.03 10.66 -24.15
N GLY A 195 -12.45 10.52 -22.95
CA GLY A 195 -12.79 11.32 -21.78
C GLY A 195 -11.67 12.27 -21.35
N ASP A 196 -11.98 13.58 -21.26
CA ASP A 196 -11.11 14.60 -20.65
C ASP A 196 -10.81 14.36 -19.15
N ASN A 197 -11.34 13.28 -18.57
CA ASN A 197 -11.13 12.92 -17.17
C ASN A 197 -9.82 12.12 -17.00
N VAL A 198 -8.77 12.86 -16.71
CA VAL A 198 -7.51 12.30 -16.21
C VAL A 198 -7.80 11.68 -14.83
N LYS A 199 -7.90 10.35 -14.77
CA LYS A 199 -8.11 9.63 -13.50
C LYS A 199 -6.78 9.56 -12.76
N ALA A 200 -6.77 9.85 -11.46
CA ALA A 200 -5.56 9.74 -10.63
C ALA A 200 -4.96 8.32 -10.69
N LEU A 201 -5.81 7.30 -10.86
CA LEU A 201 -5.37 5.92 -10.98
C LEU A 201 -6.27 5.16 -11.96
N ASN A 202 -5.68 4.63 -13.03
CA ASN A 202 -6.45 3.93 -14.06
C ASN A 202 -6.84 2.50 -13.64
N TYR A 203 -5.94 1.80 -12.95
CA TYR A 203 -6.13 0.41 -12.52
C TYR A 203 -5.77 0.25 -11.04
N TRP A 204 -6.77 0.20 -10.18
CA TRP A 204 -6.62 0.06 -8.74
C TRP A 204 -7.45 -1.12 -8.24
N TRP A 205 -6.83 -2.27 -8.24
CA TRP A 205 -7.49 -3.53 -7.93
C TRP A 205 -7.04 -4.10 -6.59
N GLY A 206 -7.92 -4.85 -5.95
CA GLY A 206 -7.71 -5.44 -4.65
C GLY A 206 -8.03 -6.93 -4.60
N MET A 207 -8.51 -7.38 -3.46
CA MET A 207 -8.84 -8.78 -3.20
C MET A 207 -9.95 -9.30 -4.12
N SER A 208 -10.94 -8.47 -4.46
CA SER A 208 -12.03 -8.84 -5.37
C SER A 208 -11.54 -9.17 -6.79
N ALA A 209 -10.43 -8.60 -7.21
CA ALA A 209 -9.78 -8.95 -8.48
C ALA A 209 -8.75 -10.09 -8.34
N GLY A 210 -8.48 -10.56 -7.12
CA GLY A 210 -7.49 -11.59 -6.84
C GLY A 210 -6.03 -11.11 -6.96
N VAL A 211 -5.79 -9.79 -6.96
CA VAL A 211 -4.44 -9.21 -7.08
C VAL A 211 -3.78 -8.94 -5.73
N VAL A 212 -4.56 -8.96 -4.67
CA VAL A 212 -4.10 -8.90 -3.28
C VAL A 212 -4.66 -10.10 -2.54
N ASP A 213 -3.86 -10.71 -1.69
CA ASP A 213 -4.27 -11.80 -0.81
C ASP A 213 -3.50 -11.74 0.51
N LEU A 214 -3.77 -12.66 1.41
CA LEU A 214 -3.13 -12.79 2.70
C LEU A 214 -2.67 -14.22 2.93
N ILE A 215 -1.39 -14.40 3.24
CA ILE A 215 -0.87 -15.64 3.80
C ILE A 215 -0.87 -15.51 5.33
N TYR A 216 -1.39 -16.49 6.03
CA TYR A 216 -1.41 -16.49 7.50
C TYR A 216 -1.07 -17.86 8.08
N SER A 217 -0.61 -17.85 9.32
CA SER A 217 -0.12 -19.03 10.02
C SER A 217 -1.24 -20.01 10.37
N GLU A 218 -0.99 -21.28 10.14
CA GLU A 218 -1.87 -22.35 10.61
C GLU A 218 -1.99 -22.41 12.13
N SER A 219 -1.03 -21.85 12.87
CA SER A 219 -1.03 -21.79 14.34
C SER A 219 -2.00 -20.76 14.93
N LEU A 220 -2.67 -19.94 14.10
CA LEU A 220 -3.68 -19.01 14.57
C LEU A 220 -4.87 -19.73 15.24
N PRO A 221 -5.46 -19.16 16.31
CA PRO A 221 -6.65 -19.73 16.95
C PRO A 221 -7.78 -19.92 15.94
N SER A 222 -8.58 -20.98 16.13
CA SER A 222 -9.68 -21.31 15.22
C SER A 222 -10.71 -20.18 15.08
N ALA A 223 -10.96 -19.41 16.14
CA ALA A 223 -11.85 -18.25 16.09
C ALA A 223 -11.28 -17.16 15.19
N THR A 224 -9.99 -16.84 15.33
CA THR A 224 -9.29 -15.85 14.48
C THR A 224 -9.31 -16.29 13.02
N LYS A 225 -9.00 -17.58 12.73
CA LYS A 225 -9.05 -18.10 11.36
C LYS A 225 -10.45 -17.99 10.73
N ARG A 226 -11.53 -18.22 11.50
CA ARG A 226 -12.89 -18.04 11.00
C ARG A 226 -13.20 -16.58 10.66
N LEU A 227 -12.74 -15.65 11.50
CA LEU A 227 -12.91 -14.22 11.25
C LEU A 227 -12.12 -13.76 10.01
N VAL A 228 -10.89 -14.19 9.87
CA VAL A 228 -10.07 -13.94 8.68
C VAL A 228 -10.79 -14.45 7.43
N LYS A 229 -11.27 -15.69 7.46
CA LYS A 229 -11.98 -16.30 6.31
C LYS A 229 -13.27 -15.55 5.94
N LEU A 230 -14.00 -15.06 6.95
CA LEU A 230 -15.18 -14.23 6.72
C LEU A 230 -14.80 -12.97 5.94
N PHE A 231 -13.85 -12.17 6.44
CA PHE A 231 -13.48 -10.91 5.80
C PHE A 231 -12.76 -11.09 4.46
N GLU A 232 -11.98 -12.15 4.30
CA GLU A 232 -11.46 -12.52 2.97
C GLU A 232 -12.60 -12.73 1.98
N THR A 233 -13.65 -13.44 2.38
CA THR A 233 -14.82 -13.70 1.51
C THR A 233 -15.56 -12.40 1.20
N GLU A 234 -15.87 -11.61 2.22
CA GLU A 234 -16.58 -10.34 2.06
C GLU A 234 -15.85 -9.33 1.17
N LEU A 235 -14.51 -9.24 1.30
CA LEU A 235 -13.67 -8.39 0.45
C LEU A 235 -13.54 -8.94 -0.97
N LYS A 236 -13.36 -10.26 -1.13
CA LYS A 236 -13.30 -10.93 -2.45
C LYS A 236 -14.60 -10.78 -3.23
N GLU A 237 -15.72 -10.78 -2.55
CA GLU A 237 -17.05 -10.59 -3.16
C GLU A 237 -17.49 -9.10 -3.20
N ALA A 238 -16.62 -8.18 -2.80
CA ALA A 238 -16.86 -6.73 -2.77
C ALA A 238 -18.11 -6.32 -1.95
N ARG A 239 -18.47 -7.11 -0.93
CA ARG A 239 -19.58 -6.82 -0.02
C ARG A 239 -19.19 -6.02 1.21
N PHE A 240 -17.91 -5.95 1.52
CA PHE A 240 -17.34 -5.18 2.64
C PHE A 240 -16.38 -4.10 2.12
N ARG A 241 -16.45 -2.94 2.74
CA ARG A 241 -15.56 -1.81 2.47
C ARG A 241 -14.85 -1.42 3.76
N VAL A 242 -13.52 -1.33 3.70
CA VAL A 242 -12.69 -1.08 4.89
C VAL A 242 -12.98 0.28 5.53
N PHE A 243 -13.18 1.31 4.69
CA PHE A 243 -13.42 2.69 5.15
C PHE A 243 -14.91 3.05 5.03
N GLU A 244 -15.76 2.30 5.72
CA GLU A 244 -17.19 2.54 5.81
C GLU A 244 -17.59 2.83 7.27
N GLY A 245 -18.58 3.73 7.45
CA GLY A 245 -19.01 4.19 8.75
C GLY A 245 -18.30 5.48 9.22
N GLU A 246 -18.70 5.99 10.40
CA GLU A 246 -18.07 7.18 10.96
C GLU A 246 -16.62 6.92 11.38
N LEU A 247 -15.67 7.64 10.78
CA LEU A 247 -14.25 7.56 11.12
C LEU A 247 -13.75 8.89 11.66
N LYS A 248 -13.03 8.82 12.78
CA LYS A 248 -12.46 9.99 13.47
C LYS A 248 -10.94 9.94 13.43
N ASP A 249 -10.35 11.13 13.30
CA ASP A 249 -8.91 11.28 13.45
C ASP A 249 -8.49 11.31 14.94
N GLN A 250 -7.19 11.43 15.17
CA GLN A 250 -6.58 11.48 16.52
C GLN A 250 -7.06 12.66 17.37
N GLN A 251 -7.59 13.73 16.76
CA GLN A 251 -8.14 14.91 17.42
C GLN A 251 -9.64 14.79 17.67
N GLY A 252 -10.27 13.70 17.20
CA GLY A 252 -11.72 13.48 17.32
C GLY A 252 -12.55 14.12 16.23
N ASN A 253 -11.92 14.73 15.20
CA ASN A 253 -12.65 15.27 14.06
C ASN A 253 -13.18 14.12 13.20
N VAL A 254 -14.44 14.23 12.79
CA VAL A 254 -15.02 13.29 11.81
C VAL A 254 -14.37 13.51 10.45
N ARG A 255 -13.73 12.50 9.92
CA ARG A 255 -13.07 12.48 8.59
C ARG A 255 -13.91 11.75 7.56
N VAL A 256 -14.74 10.81 8.00
CA VAL A 256 -15.73 10.11 7.18
C VAL A 256 -17.02 10.08 7.97
N GLU A 257 -18.10 10.52 7.38
CA GLU A 257 -19.43 10.49 8.00
C GLU A 257 -20.08 9.11 7.77
N GLU A 258 -21.01 8.75 8.65
CA GLU A 258 -21.80 7.53 8.51
C GLU A 258 -22.53 7.51 7.16
N GLY A 259 -22.40 6.40 6.42
CA GLY A 259 -23.03 6.20 5.12
C GLY A 259 -22.37 6.93 3.94
N VAL A 260 -21.29 7.66 4.17
CA VAL A 260 -20.50 8.29 3.10
C VAL A 260 -19.45 7.32 2.57
N LEU A 261 -19.35 7.22 1.24
CA LEU A 261 -18.32 6.46 0.57
C LEU A 261 -17.14 7.37 0.27
N ILE A 262 -15.95 6.97 0.70
CA ILE A 262 -14.71 7.68 0.37
C ILE A 262 -14.33 7.38 -1.07
N ASP A 263 -14.00 8.41 -1.82
CA ASP A 263 -13.47 8.26 -3.16
C ASP A 263 -12.07 7.62 -3.16
N PRO A 264 -11.72 6.85 -4.21
CA PRO A 264 -10.39 6.25 -4.34
C PRO A 264 -9.23 7.24 -4.17
N GLU A 265 -9.39 8.46 -4.67
CA GLU A 265 -8.37 9.51 -4.57
C GLU A 265 -8.16 9.94 -3.11
N ASP A 266 -9.23 10.12 -2.34
CA ASP A 266 -9.16 10.48 -0.93
C ASP A 266 -8.53 9.37 -0.08
N ILE A 267 -8.74 8.10 -0.46
CA ILE A 267 -8.07 6.97 0.22
C ILE A 267 -6.57 7.00 -0.08
N ILE A 268 -6.19 7.24 -1.34
CA ILE A 268 -4.79 7.27 -1.76
C ILE A 268 -4.04 8.45 -1.12
N THR A 269 -4.67 9.61 -1.10
CA THR A 269 -4.08 10.86 -0.60
C THR A 269 -4.31 11.11 0.89
N MET A 270 -4.88 10.14 1.60
CA MET A 270 -5.16 10.22 3.04
C MET A 270 -3.92 10.69 3.81
N ASP A 271 -4.07 11.77 4.58
CA ASP A 271 -3.01 12.48 5.31
C ASP A 271 -3.24 12.55 6.83
N TRP A 272 -4.15 11.72 7.33
CA TRP A 272 -4.56 11.68 8.74
C TRP A 272 -4.51 10.26 9.29
N LEU A 273 -4.48 10.16 10.62
CA LEU A 273 -4.43 8.89 11.37
C LEU A 273 -5.68 8.75 12.22
N LEU A 274 -6.16 7.51 12.37
CA LEU A 274 -7.33 7.17 13.20
C LEU A 274 -7.10 7.42 14.70
N ASP A 275 -8.19 7.62 15.43
CA ASP A 275 -8.26 7.89 16.87
C ASP A 275 -7.61 6.82 17.76
N ASN A 276 -7.48 5.61 17.28
CA ASN A 276 -6.79 4.52 17.98
C ASN A 276 -5.32 4.36 17.61
N VAL A 277 -4.77 5.21 16.72
CA VAL A 277 -3.34 5.23 16.39
C VAL A 277 -2.61 6.17 17.36
N VAL A 278 -1.53 5.70 17.95
CA VAL A 278 -0.61 6.47 18.80
C VAL A 278 0.69 6.69 18.05
N GLY A 279 0.94 7.90 17.65
CA GLY A 279 2.06 8.29 16.82
C GLY A 279 1.68 9.49 15.97
N ARG A 280 2.53 9.85 15.01
CA ARG A 280 2.29 10.98 14.10
C ARG A 280 2.89 10.73 12.73
N LEU A 281 2.50 11.51 11.77
CA LEU A 281 3.21 11.60 10.49
C LEU A 281 4.55 12.32 10.70
N PRO A 282 5.64 11.87 10.06
CA PRO A 282 6.94 12.50 10.18
C PRO A 282 6.96 13.84 9.43
N GLN A 283 7.69 14.79 9.97
CA GLN A 283 7.98 16.03 9.26
C GLN A 283 9.07 15.80 8.19
N TYR A 284 9.01 16.53 7.09
CA TYR A 284 9.95 16.36 5.99
C TYR A 284 11.43 16.49 6.42
N GLY A 285 11.74 17.41 7.30
CA GLY A 285 13.10 17.61 7.83
C GLY A 285 13.68 16.42 8.61
N GLU A 286 12.82 15.60 9.21
CA GLU A 286 13.19 14.43 10.00
C GLU A 286 13.54 13.20 9.15
N LEU A 287 13.13 13.22 7.88
CA LEU A 287 13.23 12.06 6.99
C LEU A 287 14.66 11.84 6.48
N THR A 288 15.02 10.58 6.29
CA THR A 288 16.23 10.19 5.56
C THR A 288 16.18 10.67 4.11
N ASP A 289 17.35 10.87 3.48
CA ASP A 289 17.41 11.33 2.09
C ASP A 289 16.73 10.33 1.12
N ASN A 290 16.82 9.04 1.40
CA ASN A 290 16.12 8.01 0.62
C ASN A 290 14.59 8.14 0.72
N ALA A 291 14.06 8.48 1.89
CA ALA A 291 12.62 8.69 2.07
C ALA A 291 12.16 9.95 1.33
N LYS A 292 12.92 11.04 1.42
CA LYS A 292 12.67 12.28 0.68
C LYS A 292 12.63 12.03 -0.83
N LEU A 293 13.61 11.29 -1.34
CA LEU A 293 13.64 10.92 -2.77
C LEU A 293 12.40 10.13 -3.16
N LYS A 294 11.99 9.14 -2.35
CA LYS A 294 10.78 8.34 -2.64
C LYS A 294 9.50 9.18 -2.61
N MET A 295 9.38 10.12 -1.67
CA MET A 295 8.27 11.06 -1.63
C MET A 295 8.22 11.93 -2.90
N ALA A 296 9.34 12.51 -3.29
CA ALA A 296 9.44 13.32 -4.51
C ALA A 296 9.06 12.51 -5.77
N LEU A 297 9.56 11.27 -5.90
CA LEU A 297 9.24 10.38 -7.02
C LEU A 297 7.73 10.00 -7.06
N GLN A 298 7.05 10.04 -5.94
CA GLN A 298 5.60 9.79 -5.86
C GLN A 298 4.77 11.08 -5.80
N GLY A 299 5.37 12.25 -5.98
CA GLY A 299 4.67 13.53 -6.02
C GLY A 299 4.03 13.95 -4.70
N VAL A 300 4.47 13.38 -3.57
CA VAL A 300 3.93 13.71 -2.24
C VAL A 300 4.43 15.06 -1.73
N VAL A 301 5.61 15.48 -2.14
CA VAL A 301 6.20 16.78 -1.80
C VAL A 301 5.97 17.73 -2.96
N LYS A 302 5.16 18.76 -2.73
CA LYS A 302 5.22 19.97 -3.56
C LYS A 302 6.50 20.69 -3.13
N GLU A 303 7.37 21.03 -4.07
CA GLU A 303 8.49 21.92 -3.80
C GLU A 303 7.94 23.17 -3.09
N GLU A 304 8.51 23.51 -1.93
CA GLU A 304 8.21 24.80 -1.30
C GLU A 304 8.63 25.88 -2.28
N GLU A 305 7.68 26.70 -2.75
CA GLU A 305 7.92 27.92 -3.51
C GLU A 305 8.70 28.95 -2.67
#